data_cf001ee1b944dd4d36e35ed91bc9c7e0
#
_entry.id   cf001ee1b944dd4d36e35ed91bc9c7e0
#
_cell.length_a   1.000
_cell.length_b   1.000
_cell.length_c   1.000
_cell.angle_alpha   90.00
_cell.angle_beta   90.00
_cell.angle_gamma   90.00
#
_symmetry.space_group_name_H-M   'P 1'
#
loop_
_entity.id
_entity.type
_entity.pdbx_description
1 polymer ?
#
loop_
_entity_poly.entity_id
_entity_poly.type
_entity_poly.pdbx_seq_one_letter_code
_entity_poly.pdbx_strand_id
1 'polypeptide(L)'
;MEKDCGAWINLLSHKFKAKLDATFQDFGITGVQSRILYYIQFHCQRGPVFQRDIESAFGMSRSTATGILQLLEKNGMIRRESVPMDARLKSLVPTQKAIELNSRVYEYLQDMDRLLTQGLTEEHILQFKEMAAQMLKNLDEYREKTTV
;
A
#
# COMPACT_ATOMS: atom_id res chain seq x y z
N MET A 1 9.61 -1.80 -33.85
CA MET A 1 10.22 -2.76 -32.89
C MET A 1 9.13 -3.19 -31.92
N GLU A 2 8.83 -4.46 -31.90
CA GLU A 2 7.82 -5.02 -31.00
C GLU A 2 8.32 -4.92 -29.55
N LYS A 3 7.46 -4.49 -28.64
CA LYS A 3 7.84 -4.34 -27.21
C LYS A 3 7.84 -5.71 -26.56
N ASP A 4 8.90 -6.05 -25.87
CA ASP A 4 8.96 -7.22 -25.01
C ASP A 4 8.08 -7.09 -23.75
N CYS A 5 7.90 -8.19 -23.02
CA CYS A 5 7.07 -8.19 -21.80
C CYS A 5 7.54 -7.19 -20.76
N GLY A 6 8.85 -7.03 -20.58
CA GLY A 6 9.43 -6.08 -19.64
C GLY A 6 9.10 -4.63 -19.99
N ALA A 7 9.14 -4.28 -21.27
CA ALA A 7 8.76 -2.95 -21.76
C ALA A 7 7.27 -2.65 -21.51
N TRP A 8 6.39 -3.63 -21.70
CA TRP A 8 4.95 -3.48 -21.38
C TRP A 8 4.71 -3.33 -19.89
N ILE A 9 5.37 -4.14 -19.06
CA ILE A 9 5.28 -4.05 -17.60
C ILE A 9 5.71 -2.66 -17.12
N ASN A 10 6.86 -2.16 -17.59
CA ASN A 10 7.37 -0.84 -17.24
C ASN A 10 6.42 0.28 -17.66
N LEU A 11 5.88 0.22 -18.88
CA LEU A 11 4.97 1.24 -19.38
C LEU A 11 3.65 1.27 -18.60
N LEU A 12 3.06 0.11 -18.34
CA LEU A 12 1.84 -0.02 -17.54
C LEU A 12 2.05 0.47 -16.12
N SER A 13 3.12 0.00 -15.46
CA SER A 13 3.47 0.41 -14.11
C SER A 13 3.68 1.92 -14.00
N HIS A 14 4.42 2.52 -14.92
CA HIS A 14 4.68 3.96 -14.93
C HIS A 14 3.38 4.76 -15.07
N LYS A 15 2.53 4.41 -16.05
CA LYS A 15 1.26 5.12 -16.29
C LYS A 15 0.26 4.94 -15.15
N PHE A 16 0.16 3.73 -14.62
CA PHE A 16 -0.72 3.43 -13.50
C PHE A 16 -0.30 4.20 -12.24
N LYS A 17 0.99 4.15 -11.91
CA LYS A 17 1.55 4.88 -10.77
C LYS A 17 1.34 6.38 -10.88
N ALA A 18 1.58 6.99 -12.05
CA ALA A 18 1.37 8.42 -12.24
C ALA A 18 -0.07 8.85 -11.97
N LYS A 19 -1.06 8.03 -12.38
CA LYS A 19 -2.48 8.32 -12.08
C LYS A 19 -2.79 8.17 -10.58
N LEU A 20 -2.26 7.14 -9.92
CA LEU A 20 -2.42 6.96 -8.48
C LEU A 20 -1.82 8.12 -7.69
N ASP A 21 -0.58 8.50 -8.01
CA ASP A 21 0.13 9.58 -7.30
C ASP A 21 -0.60 10.92 -7.42
N ALA A 22 -1.14 11.25 -8.61
CA ALA A 22 -1.92 12.45 -8.81
C ALA A 22 -3.17 12.49 -7.91
N THR A 23 -3.90 11.38 -7.83
CA THR A 23 -5.10 11.31 -6.99
C THR A 23 -4.78 11.29 -5.50
N PHE A 24 -3.72 10.59 -5.09
CA PHE A 24 -3.26 10.66 -3.70
C PHE A 24 -2.85 12.08 -3.30
N GLN A 25 -2.23 12.83 -4.21
CA GLN A 25 -1.92 14.23 -3.98
C GLN A 25 -3.20 15.06 -3.75
N ASP A 26 -4.25 14.83 -4.54
CA ASP A 26 -5.56 15.48 -4.35
C ASP A 26 -6.20 15.12 -3.00
N PHE A 27 -5.97 13.92 -2.50
CA PHE A 27 -6.38 13.49 -1.16
C PHE A 27 -5.48 14.05 -0.04
N GLY A 28 -4.39 14.73 -0.36
CA GLY A 28 -3.44 15.24 0.62
C GLY A 28 -2.61 14.16 1.33
N ILE A 29 -2.37 13.03 0.66
CA ILE A 29 -1.68 11.87 1.21
C ILE A 29 -0.76 11.24 0.15
N THR A 30 0.29 10.55 0.59
CA THR A 30 1.13 9.73 -0.30
C THR A 30 0.62 8.29 -0.36
N GLY A 31 1.01 7.55 -1.40
CA GLY A 31 0.66 6.13 -1.51
C GLY A 31 1.19 5.28 -0.34
N VAL A 32 2.37 5.61 0.19
CA VAL A 32 2.93 4.93 1.38
C VAL A 32 2.10 5.24 2.62
N GLN A 33 1.75 6.50 2.85
CA GLN A 33 0.90 6.92 3.96
C GLN A 33 -0.47 6.24 3.90
N SER A 34 -1.06 6.17 2.71
CA SER A 34 -2.35 5.48 2.50
C SER A 34 -2.27 3.99 2.88
N ARG A 35 -1.23 3.29 2.45
CA ARG A 35 -1.05 1.88 2.81
C ARG A 35 -0.83 1.67 4.30
N ILE A 36 -0.09 2.56 4.96
CA ILE A 36 0.10 2.52 6.41
C ILE A 36 -1.21 2.74 7.15
N LEU A 37 -2.01 3.73 6.75
CA LEU A 37 -3.34 3.99 7.34
C LEU A 37 -4.28 2.80 7.19
N TYR A 38 -4.30 2.18 6.02
CA TYR A 38 -5.08 0.97 5.79
C TYR A 38 -4.61 -0.19 6.68
N TYR A 39 -3.30 -0.40 6.79
CA TYR A 39 -2.72 -1.41 7.66
C TYR A 39 -3.14 -1.21 9.12
N ILE A 40 -3.02 0.01 9.64
CA ILE A 40 -3.43 0.35 11.01
C ILE A 40 -4.92 0.07 11.21
N GLN A 41 -5.78 0.54 10.32
CA GLN A 41 -7.22 0.33 10.39
C GLN A 41 -7.61 -1.15 10.39
N PHE A 42 -6.96 -1.95 9.56
CA PHE A 42 -7.26 -3.37 9.44
C PHE A 42 -6.79 -4.17 10.65
N HIS A 43 -5.59 -3.88 11.15
CA HIS A 43 -5.00 -4.66 12.24
C HIS A 43 -5.43 -4.22 13.63
N CYS A 44 -5.76 -2.94 13.84
CA CYS A 44 -6.18 -2.45 15.16
C CYS A 44 -7.47 -3.10 15.68
N GLN A 45 -8.28 -3.69 14.80
CA GLN A 45 -9.47 -4.46 15.18
C GLN A 45 -9.15 -5.82 15.82
N ARG A 46 -7.92 -6.31 15.62
CA ARG A 46 -7.45 -7.62 16.13
C ARG A 46 -6.54 -7.50 17.33
N GLY A 47 -6.05 -6.30 17.59
CA GLY A 47 -5.13 -6.01 18.71
C GLY A 47 -4.40 -4.70 18.50
N PRO A 48 -3.61 -4.25 19.49
CA PRO A 48 -2.87 -3.01 19.39
C PRO A 48 -1.82 -3.09 18.26
N VAL A 49 -1.71 -2.01 17.47
CA VAL A 49 -0.71 -1.84 16.42
C VAL A 49 0.35 -0.86 16.92
N PHE A 50 1.61 -1.23 16.84
CA PHE A 50 2.74 -0.41 17.25
C PHE A 50 3.59 0.03 16.05
N GLN A 51 4.44 1.03 16.27
CA GLN A 51 5.37 1.49 15.23
C GLN A 51 6.26 0.36 14.69
N ARG A 52 6.75 -0.54 15.54
CA ARG A 52 7.56 -1.69 15.13
C ARG A 52 6.84 -2.61 14.13
N ASP A 53 5.52 -2.70 14.23
CA ASP A 53 4.73 -3.49 13.27
C ASP A 53 4.73 -2.86 11.89
N ILE A 54 4.70 -1.51 11.83
CA ILE A 54 4.85 -0.76 10.59
C ILE A 54 6.25 -0.91 10.01
N GLU A 55 7.30 -0.76 10.83
CA GLU A 55 8.70 -0.96 10.43
C GLU A 55 8.88 -2.34 9.76
N SER A 56 8.36 -3.38 10.40
CA SER A 56 8.45 -4.76 9.92
C SER A 56 7.61 -4.99 8.66
N ALA A 57 6.35 -4.59 8.65
CA ALA A 57 5.43 -4.84 7.54
C ALA A 57 5.84 -4.13 6.25
N PHE A 58 6.46 -2.95 6.36
CA PHE A 58 6.85 -2.12 5.22
C PHE A 58 8.36 -2.13 4.93
N GLY A 59 9.14 -2.88 5.69
CA GLY A 59 10.59 -2.99 5.49
C GLY A 59 11.31 -1.64 5.62
N MET A 60 10.86 -0.77 6.52
CA MET A 60 11.41 0.58 6.68
C MET A 60 12.18 0.74 7.98
N SER A 61 13.14 1.68 7.99
CA SER A 61 13.89 2.03 9.18
C SER A 61 13.00 2.70 10.23
N ARG A 62 13.44 2.63 11.49
CA ARG A 62 12.76 3.31 12.60
C ARG A 62 12.62 4.82 12.37
N SER A 63 13.66 5.47 11.86
CA SER A 63 13.62 6.92 11.58
C SER A 63 12.62 7.27 10.49
N THR A 64 12.54 6.47 9.44
CA THR A 64 11.55 6.64 8.35
C THR A 64 10.13 6.46 8.88
N ALA A 65 9.87 5.40 9.63
CA ALA A 65 8.57 5.14 10.23
C ALA A 65 8.17 6.28 11.20
N THR A 66 9.09 6.73 12.03
CA THR A 66 8.88 7.86 12.96
C THR A 66 8.44 9.11 12.20
N GLY A 67 9.14 9.48 11.14
CA GLY A 67 8.82 10.68 10.35
C GLY A 67 7.42 10.59 9.71
N ILE A 68 7.08 9.46 9.12
CA ILE A 68 5.78 9.24 8.49
C ILE A 68 4.66 9.28 9.54
N LEU A 69 4.82 8.58 10.65
CA LEU A 69 3.80 8.49 11.70
C LEU A 69 3.58 9.84 12.42
N GLN A 70 4.64 10.60 12.65
CA GLN A 70 4.52 11.96 13.18
C GLN A 70 3.72 12.87 12.25
N LEU A 71 3.95 12.78 10.94
CA LEU A 71 3.21 13.57 9.97
C LEU A 71 1.72 13.14 9.91
N LEU A 72 1.44 11.85 9.96
CA LEU A 72 0.06 11.33 10.00
C LEU A 72 -0.66 11.77 11.29
N GLU A 73 0.03 11.78 12.42
CA GLU A 73 -0.52 12.27 13.68
C GLU A 73 -0.78 13.77 13.65
N LYS A 74 0.17 14.56 13.16
CA LYS A 74 0.03 16.01 12.96
C LYS A 74 -1.16 16.36 12.05
N ASN A 75 -1.41 15.57 11.01
CA ASN A 75 -2.51 15.77 10.10
C ASN A 75 -3.85 15.19 10.60
N GLY A 76 -3.89 14.68 11.82
CA GLY A 76 -5.11 14.15 12.43
C GLY A 76 -5.59 12.83 11.83
N MET A 77 -4.70 12.05 11.23
CA MET A 77 -5.03 10.75 10.65
C MET A 77 -4.91 9.59 11.63
N ILE A 78 -3.97 9.70 12.56
CA ILE A 78 -3.79 8.74 13.64
C ILE A 78 -3.69 9.45 14.97
N ARG A 79 -3.96 8.72 16.04
CA ARG A 79 -3.64 9.10 17.42
C ARG A 79 -2.89 7.96 18.09
N ARG A 80 -2.15 8.31 19.15
CA ARG A 80 -1.41 7.36 19.98
C ARG A 80 -2.16 7.14 21.27
N GLU A 81 -2.39 5.89 21.63
CA GLU A 81 -3.09 5.51 22.85
C GLU A 81 -2.20 4.64 23.73
N SER A 82 -2.22 4.88 25.05
CA SER A 82 -1.55 4.02 26.00
C SER A 82 -2.21 2.64 26.04
N VAL A 83 -1.41 1.60 26.17
CA VAL A 83 -1.91 0.24 26.36
C VAL A 83 -1.86 -0.14 27.83
N PRO A 84 -2.82 -0.95 28.34
CA PRO A 84 -2.91 -1.29 29.76
C PRO A 84 -1.68 -1.99 30.31
N MET A 85 -0.95 -2.74 29.48
CA MET A 85 0.18 -3.57 29.91
C MET A 85 1.49 -2.80 30.11
N ASP A 86 1.72 -1.68 29.40
CA ASP A 86 2.91 -0.85 29.50
C ASP A 86 2.61 0.58 29.05
N ALA A 87 2.67 1.52 29.99
CA ALA A 87 2.45 2.95 29.71
C ALA A 87 3.49 3.58 28.76
N ARG A 88 4.63 2.92 28.55
CA ARG A 88 5.67 3.36 27.63
C ARG A 88 5.33 3.04 26.18
N LEU A 89 4.50 2.02 25.97
CA LEU A 89 4.06 1.60 24.65
C LEU A 89 2.81 2.40 24.24
N LYS A 90 2.85 2.97 23.05
CA LYS A 90 1.73 3.68 22.46
C LYS A 90 1.25 2.93 21.21
N SER A 91 0.00 2.47 21.24
CA SER A 91 -0.63 1.91 20.06
C SER A 91 -1.07 3.01 19.10
N LEU A 92 -1.06 2.67 17.82
CA LEU A 92 -1.50 3.53 16.73
C LEU A 92 -2.98 3.24 16.45
N VAL A 93 -3.81 4.27 16.46
CA VAL A 93 -5.25 4.15 16.25
C VAL A 93 -5.66 5.12 15.14
N PRO A 94 -6.42 4.65 14.12
CA PRO A 94 -6.91 5.55 13.08
C PRO A 94 -7.99 6.46 13.63
N THR A 95 -8.01 7.70 13.19
CA THR A 95 -9.09 8.64 13.47
C THR A 95 -10.27 8.41 12.52
N GLN A 96 -11.43 8.99 12.82
CA GLN A 96 -12.58 8.97 11.91
C GLN A 96 -12.23 9.55 10.54
N LYS A 97 -11.44 10.63 10.51
CA LYS A 97 -10.92 11.24 9.29
C LYS A 97 -10.13 10.25 8.43
N ALA A 98 -9.28 9.41 9.05
CA ALA A 98 -8.52 8.38 8.34
C ALA A 98 -9.41 7.27 7.79
N ILE A 99 -10.42 6.84 8.56
CA ILE A 99 -11.39 5.82 8.13
C ILE A 99 -12.16 6.29 6.89
N GLU A 100 -12.63 7.53 6.90
CA GLU A 100 -13.32 8.15 5.76
C GLU A 100 -12.40 8.28 4.54
N LEU A 101 -11.15 8.70 4.75
CA LEU A 101 -10.15 8.75 3.69
C LEU A 101 -9.87 7.38 3.10
N ASN A 102 -9.69 6.35 3.91
CA ASN A 102 -9.47 4.98 3.45
C ASN A 102 -10.65 4.47 2.61
N SER A 103 -11.89 4.79 2.97
CA SER A 103 -13.06 4.43 2.18
C SER A 103 -13.04 5.09 0.80
N ARG A 104 -12.71 6.38 0.73
CA ARG A 104 -12.57 7.11 -0.54
C ARG A 104 -11.42 6.57 -1.40
N VAL A 105 -10.30 6.24 -0.78
CA VAL A 105 -9.17 5.61 -1.48
C VAL A 105 -9.57 4.24 -2.03
N TYR A 106 -10.28 3.45 -1.26
CA TYR A 106 -10.76 2.14 -1.70
C TYR A 106 -11.68 2.25 -2.92
N GLU A 107 -12.66 3.16 -2.89
CA GLU A 107 -13.55 3.43 -4.03
C GLU A 107 -12.75 3.84 -5.28
N TYR A 108 -11.78 4.74 -5.11
CA TYR A 108 -10.93 5.17 -6.21
C TYR A 108 -10.10 4.01 -6.80
N LEU A 109 -9.52 3.15 -5.97
CA LEU A 109 -8.76 2.00 -6.44
C LEU A 109 -9.65 1.02 -7.22
N GLN A 110 -10.91 0.86 -6.82
CA GLN A 110 -11.89 0.07 -7.56
C GLN A 110 -12.23 0.68 -8.94
N ASP A 111 -12.39 2.01 -8.99
CA ASP A 111 -12.60 2.73 -10.24
C ASP A 111 -11.38 2.60 -11.18
N MET A 112 -10.19 2.67 -10.62
CA MET A 112 -8.95 2.46 -11.38
C MET A 112 -8.82 1.03 -11.93
N ASP A 113 -9.24 0.03 -11.16
CA ASP A 113 -9.25 -1.36 -11.63
C ASP A 113 -10.27 -1.55 -12.77
N ARG A 114 -11.46 -0.96 -12.64
CA ARG A 114 -12.47 -0.94 -13.72
C ARG A 114 -11.97 -0.25 -14.98
N LEU A 115 -11.29 0.88 -14.84
CA LEU A 115 -10.69 1.59 -15.98
C LEU A 115 -9.61 0.74 -16.65
N LEU A 116 -8.76 0.11 -15.86
CA LEU A 116 -7.65 -0.71 -16.36
C LEU A 116 -8.15 -1.94 -17.15
N THR A 117 -9.26 -2.50 -16.71
CA THR A 117 -9.83 -3.73 -17.29
C THR A 117 -10.93 -3.47 -18.32
N GLN A 118 -11.24 -2.21 -18.61
CA GLN A 118 -12.25 -1.85 -19.58
C GLN A 118 -11.97 -2.47 -20.98
N GLY A 119 -12.94 -3.18 -21.52
CA GLY A 119 -12.82 -3.88 -22.82
C GLY A 119 -12.18 -5.28 -22.71
N LEU A 120 -11.80 -5.72 -21.53
CA LEU A 120 -11.34 -7.08 -21.27
C LEU A 120 -12.47 -7.97 -20.77
N THR A 121 -12.45 -9.25 -21.15
CA THR A 121 -13.36 -10.26 -20.59
C THR A 121 -12.87 -10.73 -19.22
N GLU A 122 -13.74 -11.36 -18.43
CA GLU A 122 -13.34 -11.98 -17.15
C GLU A 122 -12.25 -13.02 -17.34
N GLU A 123 -12.29 -13.78 -18.43
CA GLU A 123 -11.26 -14.74 -18.79
C GLU A 123 -9.91 -14.07 -19.06
N HIS A 124 -9.88 -12.96 -19.80
CA HIS A 124 -8.66 -12.18 -20.04
C HIS A 124 -8.06 -11.66 -18.73
N ILE A 125 -8.91 -11.19 -17.81
CA ILE A 125 -8.47 -10.68 -16.49
C ILE A 125 -7.85 -11.81 -15.66
N LEU A 126 -8.49 -12.99 -15.65
CA LEU A 126 -7.97 -14.16 -14.94
C LEU A 126 -6.63 -14.60 -15.51
N GLN A 127 -6.53 -14.74 -16.83
CA GLN A 127 -5.29 -15.10 -17.54
C GLN A 127 -4.16 -14.10 -17.26
N PHE A 128 -4.47 -12.81 -17.25
CA PHE A 128 -3.48 -11.78 -16.89
C PHE A 128 -2.95 -11.98 -15.47
N LYS A 129 -3.84 -12.23 -14.48
CA LYS A 129 -3.44 -12.47 -13.08
C LYS A 129 -2.57 -13.71 -12.94
N GLU A 130 -2.90 -14.79 -13.64
CA GLU A 130 -2.11 -16.02 -13.64
C GLU A 130 -0.72 -15.83 -14.27
N MET A 131 -0.66 -15.16 -15.42
CA MET A 131 0.60 -14.84 -16.09
C MET A 131 1.48 -13.92 -15.24
N ALA A 132 0.91 -12.88 -14.65
CA ALA A 132 1.63 -11.97 -13.77
C ALA A 132 2.18 -12.70 -12.53
N ALA A 133 1.40 -13.59 -11.91
CA ALA A 133 1.83 -14.40 -10.79
C ALA A 133 3.02 -15.32 -11.16
N GLN A 134 2.98 -15.94 -12.35
CA GLN A 134 4.09 -16.76 -12.84
C GLN A 134 5.35 -15.92 -13.10
N MET A 135 5.20 -14.72 -13.68
CA MET A 135 6.33 -13.82 -13.90
C MET A 135 6.99 -13.37 -12.58
N LEU A 136 6.19 -13.08 -11.56
CA LEU A 136 6.71 -12.74 -10.22
C LEU A 136 7.50 -13.92 -9.63
N LYS A 137 6.95 -15.13 -9.69
CA LYS A 137 7.65 -16.34 -9.23
C LYS A 137 9.00 -16.54 -9.93
N ASN A 138 9.03 -16.37 -11.25
CA ASN A 138 10.27 -16.49 -12.03
C ASN A 138 11.33 -15.47 -11.58
N LEU A 139 10.92 -14.24 -11.26
CA LEU A 139 11.83 -13.19 -10.78
C LEU A 139 12.36 -13.50 -9.37
N ASP A 140 11.53 -14.01 -8.48
CA ASP A 140 11.92 -14.38 -7.12
C ASP A 140 12.93 -15.56 -7.15
N GLU A 141 12.66 -16.59 -7.93
CA GLU A 141 13.58 -17.73 -8.10
C GLU A 141 14.94 -17.32 -8.72
N TYR A 142 14.96 -16.30 -9.58
CA TYR A 142 16.21 -15.78 -10.16
C TYR A 142 17.11 -15.11 -9.11
N ARG A 143 16.54 -14.39 -8.14
CA ARG A 143 17.31 -13.76 -7.04
C ARG A 143 18.02 -14.78 -6.16
N GLU A 144 17.36 -15.91 -5.86
CA GLU A 144 17.96 -16.98 -5.06
C GLU A 144 19.20 -17.61 -5.73
N LYS A 145 19.22 -17.68 -7.06
CA LYS A 145 20.37 -18.24 -7.81
C LYS A 145 21.57 -17.30 -7.93
N THR A 146 21.39 -16.00 -7.69
CA THR A 146 22.46 -14.99 -7.83
C THR A 146 23.15 -14.66 -6.49
N THR A 147 22.63 -15.18 -5.38
CA THR A 147 23.17 -14.92 -4.02
C THR A 147 24.07 -16.06 -3.51
N VAL A 148 24.53 -16.97 -4.37
CA VAL A 148 25.52 -18.02 -4.05
C VAL A 148 26.91 -17.64 -4.51
#